data_0db645b9dec156c8157218ea22a6503c
#
_entry.id   0db645b9dec156c8157218ea22a6503c
#
_cell.length_a   1.000
_cell.length_b   1.000
_cell.length_c   1.000
_cell.angle_alpha   90.00
_cell.angle_beta   90.00
_cell.angle_gamma   90.00
#
_symmetry.space_group_name_H-M   'P 1'
#
loop_
_entity.id
_entity.type
_entity.pdbx_description
1 polymer ?
#
loop_
_entity_poly.entity_id
_entity_poly.type
_entity_poly.pdbx_seq_one_letter_code
_entity_poly.pdbx_strand_id
1 'polypeptide(L)'
;MSRTMEWAARPEHLGGIPRKLVIAMVGTFAKTVSSFLNTTSVHNADTLLRLVRSRPRRVPLITISNHMSTLDDPAMWGFKGFPIFDTKLARWVLAAEDICFRNALYSYIFRVGKCIPITRGGGIYQEHMNEALERLNDGEWVSICILFQKER
;
A
#
# COMPACT_ATOMS: atom_id res chain seq x y z
N MET A 1 -11.11 12.22 18.71
CA MET A 1 -9.90 11.42 18.48
C MET A 1 -9.85 11.15 16.98
N SER A 2 -8.86 11.65 16.27
CA SER A 2 -8.80 11.54 14.80
C SER A 2 -8.82 10.06 14.40
N ARG A 3 -9.74 9.66 13.52
CA ARG A 3 -9.82 8.30 12.97
C ARG A 3 -8.58 7.94 12.14
N THR A 4 -7.81 8.94 11.76
CA THR A 4 -6.65 8.80 10.88
C THR A 4 -5.41 8.22 11.57
N MET A 5 -5.34 8.25 12.91
CA MET A 5 -4.28 7.60 13.72
C MET A 5 -2.87 7.75 13.13
N GLU A 6 -2.44 8.95 12.80
CA GLU A 6 -1.13 9.23 12.18
C GLU A 6 0.05 8.68 12.98
N TRP A 7 -0.09 8.66 14.32
CA TRP A 7 0.90 8.09 15.21
C TRP A 7 1.17 6.60 14.95
N ALA A 8 0.16 5.83 14.50
CA ALA A 8 0.30 4.41 14.17
C ALA A 8 1.06 4.18 12.85
N ALA A 9 1.11 5.22 11.99
CA ALA A 9 1.86 5.18 10.74
C ALA A 9 3.37 5.43 10.93
N ARG A 10 3.83 5.81 12.12
CA ARG A 10 5.25 6.08 12.38
C ARG A 10 6.06 4.78 12.35
N PRO A 11 7.27 4.80 11.75
CA PRO A 11 8.11 3.60 11.65
C PRO A 11 8.49 3.01 13.01
N GLU A 12 8.71 3.89 14.01
CA GLU A 12 9.14 3.55 15.37
C GLU A 12 7.99 3.13 16.28
N HIS A 13 6.73 3.20 15.83
CA HIS A 13 5.59 2.82 16.65
C HIS A 13 5.74 1.39 17.20
N LEU A 14 5.79 1.27 18.52
CA LEU A 14 6.05 0.01 19.25
C LEU A 14 7.26 -0.77 18.70
N GLY A 15 8.37 -0.07 18.41
CA GLY A 15 9.57 -0.67 17.84
C GLY A 15 9.39 -1.26 16.43
N GLY A 16 8.33 -0.84 15.71
CA GLY A 16 8.01 -1.33 14.38
C GLY A 16 7.40 -2.74 14.32
N ILE A 17 7.17 -3.38 15.49
CA ILE A 17 6.64 -4.75 15.58
C ILE A 17 5.26 -4.88 14.93
N PRO A 18 4.26 -4.00 15.23
CA PRO A 18 2.95 -4.12 14.61
C PRO A 18 3.01 -4.03 13.09
N ARG A 19 3.85 -3.14 12.55
CA ARG A 19 4.05 -3.01 11.10
C ARG A 19 4.61 -4.28 10.48
N LYS A 20 5.63 -4.88 11.10
CA LYS A 20 6.21 -6.15 10.62
C LYS A 20 5.16 -7.25 10.59
N LEU A 21 4.33 -7.35 11.63
CA LEU A 21 3.26 -8.35 11.71
C LEU A 21 2.19 -8.13 10.63
N VAL A 22 1.69 -6.91 10.48
CA VAL A 22 0.66 -6.60 9.47
C VAL A 22 1.20 -6.83 8.05
N ILE A 23 2.40 -6.34 7.73
CA ILE A 23 3.03 -6.54 6.43
C ILE A 23 3.26 -8.05 6.17
N ALA A 24 3.71 -8.82 7.17
CA ALA A 24 3.90 -10.25 7.03
C ALA A 24 2.56 -10.99 6.79
N MET A 25 1.50 -10.62 7.50
CA MET A 25 0.17 -11.22 7.28
C MET A 25 -0.35 -10.92 5.88
N VAL A 26 -0.31 -9.66 5.45
CA VAL A 26 -0.76 -9.25 4.12
C VAL A 26 0.09 -9.90 3.03
N GLY A 27 1.41 -9.93 3.21
CA GLY A 27 2.33 -10.59 2.28
C GLY A 27 2.10 -12.09 2.17
N THR A 28 1.86 -12.77 3.29
CA THR A 28 1.52 -14.21 3.31
C THR A 28 0.20 -14.45 2.61
N PHE A 29 -0.82 -13.65 2.88
CA PHE A 29 -2.10 -13.70 2.19
C PHE A 29 -1.92 -13.53 0.68
N ALA A 30 -1.23 -12.48 0.25
CA ALA A 30 -0.94 -12.20 -1.15
C ALA A 30 -0.23 -13.39 -1.83
N LYS A 31 0.78 -13.96 -1.14
CA LYS A 31 1.53 -15.12 -1.63
C LYS A 31 0.64 -16.36 -1.77
N THR A 32 -0.20 -16.61 -0.79
CA THR A 32 -1.13 -17.74 -0.80
C THR A 32 -2.11 -17.62 -1.97
N VAL A 33 -2.73 -16.45 -2.13
CA VAL A 33 -3.67 -16.21 -3.24
C VAL A 33 -2.99 -16.37 -4.59
N SER A 34 -1.83 -15.72 -4.80
CA SER A 34 -1.18 -15.71 -6.11
C SER A 34 -0.48 -17.03 -6.48
N SER A 35 -0.07 -17.85 -5.50
CA SER A 35 0.71 -19.06 -5.76
C SER A 35 -0.06 -20.36 -5.58
N PHE A 36 -1.10 -20.38 -4.74
CA PHE A 36 -1.85 -21.60 -4.42
C PHE A 36 -3.31 -21.56 -4.85
N LEU A 37 -3.94 -20.40 -4.77
CA LEU A 37 -5.38 -20.27 -5.06
C LEU A 37 -5.66 -19.78 -6.48
N ASN A 38 -4.65 -19.28 -7.16
CA ASN A 38 -4.80 -18.71 -8.50
C ASN A 38 -3.57 -18.99 -9.37
N THR A 39 -3.76 -18.99 -10.68
CA THR A 39 -2.67 -18.99 -11.65
C THR A 39 -2.32 -17.56 -12.01
N THR A 40 -1.18 -17.08 -11.52
CA THR A 40 -0.76 -15.70 -11.75
C THR A 40 0.36 -15.65 -12.79
N SER A 41 0.12 -14.92 -13.89
CA SER A 41 1.13 -14.60 -14.88
C SER A 41 1.58 -13.16 -14.72
N VAL A 42 2.87 -12.95 -14.58
CA VAL A 42 3.44 -11.61 -14.40
C VAL A 42 4.42 -11.31 -15.53
N HIS A 43 4.15 -10.27 -16.27
CA HIS A 43 5.02 -9.80 -17.35
C HIS A 43 5.89 -8.64 -16.87
N ASN A 44 7.16 -8.60 -17.30
CA ASN A 44 8.13 -7.56 -16.93
C ASN A 44 8.39 -7.42 -15.42
N ALA A 45 8.24 -8.52 -14.65
CA ALA A 45 8.46 -8.53 -13.20
C ALA A 45 9.83 -7.97 -12.81
N ASP A 46 10.88 -8.26 -13.57
CA ASP A 46 12.25 -7.82 -13.29
C ASP A 46 12.39 -6.31 -13.28
N THR A 47 11.66 -5.61 -14.13
CA THR A 47 11.66 -4.13 -14.14
C THR A 47 11.11 -3.59 -12.84
N LEU A 48 9.96 -4.09 -12.39
CA LEU A 48 9.36 -3.68 -11.12
C LEU A 48 10.25 -4.04 -9.93
N LEU A 49 10.77 -5.27 -9.90
CA LEU A 49 11.66 -5.73 -8.82
C LEU A 49 12.91 -4.87 -8.70
N ARG A 50 13.51 -4.49 -9.83
CA ARG A 50 14.66 -3.59 -9.87
C ARG A 50 14.31 -2.21 -9.32
N LEU A 51 13.18 -1.64 -9.72
CA LEU A 51 12.72 -0.34 -9.21
C LEU A 51 12.42 -0.38 -7.71
N VAL A 52 11.86 -1.46 -7.20
CA VAL A 52 11.56 -1.60 -5.77
C VAL A 52 12.84 -1.81 -4.96
N ARG A 53 13.77 -2.67 -5.41
CA ARG A 53 14.95 -3.09 -4.63
C ARG A 53 16.18 -2.19 -4.81
N SER A 54 16.38 -1.67 -6.01
CA SER A 54 17.67 -1.12 -6.43
C SER A 54 17.59 0.32 -6.91
N ARG A 55 16.45 1.04 -6.73
CA ARG A 55 16.40 2.45 -7.07
C ARG A 55 17.33 3.27 -6.15
N PRO A 56 17.90 4.36 -6.63
CA PRO A 56 18.74 5.23 -5.81
C PRO A 56 17.98 5.75 -4.58
N ARG A 57 18.70 5.98 -3.49
CA ARG A 57 18.13 6.57 -2.29
C ARG A 57 17.49 7.93 -2.61
N ARG A 58 16.36 8.22 -1.99
CA ARG A 58 15.57 9.46 -2.20
C ARG A 58 14.96 9.63 -3.59
N VAL A 59 15.05 8.64 -4.46
CA VAL A 59 14.27 8.64 -5.70
C VAL A 59 12.92 7.98 -5.40
N PRO A 60 11.81 8.75 -5.45
CA PRO A 60 10.49 8.20 -5.18
C PRO A 60 10.07 7.20 -6.25
N LEU A 61 9.14 6.33 -5.90
CA LEU A 61 8.47 5.44 -6.83
C LEU A 61 6.95 5.65 -6.73
N ILE A 62 6.32 5.88 -7.86
CA ILE A 62 4.87 5.88 -7.97
C ILE A 62 4.48 4.72 -8.87
N THR A 63 3.57 3.89 -8.40
CA THR A 63 2.92 2.87 -9.22
C THR A 63 1.43 3.18 -9.34
N ILE A 64 0.90 3.02 -10.53
CA ILE A 64 -0.51 3.25 -10.82
C ILE A 64 -1.06 1.96 -11.41
N SER A 65 -2.17 1.48 -10.86
CA SER A 65 -2.88 0.30 -11.34
C SER A 65 -4.37 0.58 -11.49
N ASN A 66 -5.03 -0.16 -12.36
CA ASN A 66 -6.48 -0.24 -12.35
C ASN A 66 -6.96 -0.97 -11.09
N HIS A 67 -8.19 -0.68 -10.68
CA HIS A 67 -8.80 -1.28 -9.50
C HIS A 67 -10.12 -1.94 -9.88
N MET A 68 -10.14 -3.26 -9.90
CA MET A 68 -11.31 -4.05 -10.28
C MET A 68 -11.94 -4.74 -9.07
N SER A 69 -11.17 -4.97 -8.01
CA SER A 69 -11.58 -5.66 -6.79
C SER A 69 -10.87 -5.10 -5.57
N THR A 70 -11.51 -5.14 -4.42
CA THR A 70 -10.93 -4.77 -3.13
C THR A 70 -9.72 -5.63 -2.74
N LEU A 71 -9.54 -6.78 -3.39
CA LEU A 71 -8.41 -7.68 -3.17
C LEU A 71 -7.23 -7.40 -4.12
N ASP A 72 -7.38 -6.54 -5.12
CA ASP A 72 -6.33 -6.31 -6.12
C ASP A 72 -5.05 -5.83 -5.45
N ASP A 73 -5.13 -4.79 -4.62
CA ASP A 73 -3.93 -4.24 -4.01
C ASP A 73 -3.20 -5.25 -3.12
N PRO A 74 -3.81 -5.94 -2.15
CA PRO A 74 -3.08 -6.91 -1.36
C PRO A 74 -2.61 -8.12 -2.19
N ALA A 75 -3.38 -8.59 -3.17
CA ALA A 75 -3.08 -9.83 -3.88
C ALA A 75 -2.01 -9.69 -4.98
N MET A 76 -1.98 -8.56 -5.70
CA MET A 76 -1.07 -8.37 -6.84
C MET A 76 0.42 -8.47 -6.49
N TRP A 77 0.77 -8.26 -5.23
CA TRP A 77 2.16 -8.26 -4.77
C TRP A 77 2.68 -9.62 -4.31
N GLY A 78 1.86 -10.66 -4.39
CA GLY A 78 2.23 -12.02 -3.96
C GLY A 78 3.06 -12.82 -4.95
N PHE A 79 3.42 -12.29 -6.09
CA PHE A 79 4.14 -13.03 -7.12
C PHE A 79 5.58 -13.42 -6.72
N LYS A 80 6.14 -14.39 -7.43
CA LYS A 80 7.48 -14.94 -7.15
C LYS A 80 8.56 -13.85 -7.23
N GLY A 81 9.40 -13.79 -6.20
CA GLY A 81 10.51 -12.83 -6.13
C GLY A 81 10.17 -11.49 -5.48
N PHE A 82 8.90 -11.19 -5.24
CA PHE A 82 8.53 -9.95 -4.57
C PHE A 82 8.89 -9.99 -3.07
N PRO A 83 9.47 -8.90 -2.48
CA PRO A 83 9.93 -8.86 -1.08
C PRO A 83 8.77 -8.58 -0.11
N ILE A 84 7.86 -9.54 0.05
CA ILE A 84 6.62 -9.41 0.81
C ILE A 84 6.77 -9.17 2.32
N PHE A 85 7.95 -9.44 2.88
CA PHE A 85 8.22 -9.29 4.32
C PHE A 85 9.07 -8.07 4.66
N ASP A 86 9.59 -7.36 3.67
CA ASP A 86 10.43 -6.20 3.89
C ASP A 86 9.59 -4.93 4.08
N THR A 87 9.48 -4.47 5.32
CA THR A 87 8.71 -3.28 5.66
C THR A 87 9.28 -1.98 5.08
N LYS A 88 10.58 -1.96 4.76
CA LYS A 88 11.24 -0.79 4.14
C LYS A 88 10.91 -0.69 2.66
N LEU A 89 10.76 -1.83 1.99
CA LEU A 89 10.38 -1.92 0.59
C LEU A 89 8.87 -1.95 0.38
N ALA A 90 8.08 -2.05 1.46
CA ALA A 90 6.63 -2.02 1.38
C ALA A 90 6.14 -0.62 0.96
N ARG A 91 5.20 -0.62 0.02
CA ARG A 91 4.57 0.60 -0.50
C ARG A 91 3.64 1.26 0.50
N TRP A 92 3.45 2.55 0.37
CA TRP A 92 2.29 3.26 0.88
C TRP A 92 1.14 3.13 -0.11
N VAL A 93 -0.08 3.03 0.38
CA VAL A 93 -1.29 2.83 -0.45
C VAL A 93 -2.31 3.89 -0.11
N LEU A 94 -2.88 4.54 -1.13
CA LEU A 94 -4.03 5.41 -0.96
C LEU A 94 -5.27 4.53 -0.79
N ALA A 95 -5.91 4.60 0.38
CA ALA A 95 -7.02 3.73 0.76
C ALA A 95 -8.27 4.55 1.11
N ALA A 96 -9.43 4.12 0.62
CA ALA A 96 -10.70 4.79 0.82
C ALA A 96 -11.08 4.85 2.32
N GLU A 97 -11.28 6.06 2.83
CA GLU A 97 -11.55 6.30 4.24
C GLU A 97 -12.83 5.62 4.72
N ASP A 98 -13.88 5.68 3.92
CA ASP A 98 -15.19 5.10 4.22
C ASP A 98 -15.18 3.56 4.32
N ILE A 99 -14.17 2.91 3.76
CA ILE A 99 -14.01 1.45 3.81
C ILE A 99 -12.98 1.05 4.86
N CYS A 100 -11.78 1.59 4.75
CA CYS A 100 -10.61 1.15 5.51
C CYS A 100 -10.51 1.79 6.90
N PHE A 101 -11.14 2.95 7.10
CA PHE A 101 -11.02 3.74 8.34
C PHE A 101 -12.34 3.93 9.08
N ARG A 102 -13.31 3.05 8.86
CA ARG A 102 -14.67 3.15 9.43
C ARG A 102 -14.74 2.96 10.95
N ASN A 103 -13.77 2.29 11.55
CA ASN A 103 -13.66 2.13 13.01
C ASN A 103 -12.21 2.11 13.48
N ALA A 104 -12.00 2.22 14.79
CA ALA A 104 -10.68 2.34 15.39
C ALA A 104 -9.75 1.15 15.09
N LEU A 105 -10.29 -0.08 15.10
CA LEU A 105 -9.47 -1.28 14.84
C LEU A 105 -8.97 -1.31 13.40
N TYR A 106 -9.87 -1.07 12.44
CA TYR A 106 -9.47 -1.00 11.03
C TYR A 106 -8.52 0.16 10.77
N SER A 107 -8.82 1.36 11.30
CA SER A 107 -7.91 2.51 11.19
C SER A 107 -6.51 2.18 11.67
N TYR A 108 -6.40 1.51 12.81
CA TYR A 108 -5.10 1.09 13.34
C TYR A 108 -4.38 0.12 12.41
N ILE A 109 -5.05 -0.96 11.99
CA ILE A 109 -4.45 -2.00 11.13
C ILE A 109 -4.01 -1.40 9.78
N PHE A 110 -4.87 -0.62 9.13
CA PHE A 110 -4.54 0.00 7.85
C PHE A 110 -3.43 1.03 7.96
N ARG A 111 -3.41 1.85 9.02
CA ARG A 111 -2.31 2.80 9.24
C ARG A 111 -0.97 2.12 9.48
N VAL A 112 -0.95 1.10 10.31
CA VAL A 112 0.24 0.27 10.55
C VAL A 112 0.69 -0.39 9.24
N GLY A 113 -0.25 -0.81 8.39
CA GLY A 113 -0.02 -1.38 7.06
C GLY A 113 0.38 -0.39 5.97
N LYS A 114 0.75 0.85 6.31
CA LYS A 114 1.13 1.91 5.36
C LYS A 114 -0.01 2.37 4.44
N CYS A 115 -1.24 2.40 4.92
CA CYS A 115 -2.36 2.97 4.19
C CYS A 115 -2.58 4.44 4.56
N ILE A 116 -2.72 5.29 3.55
CA ILE A 116 -3.04 6.71 3.68
C ILE A 116 -4.51 6.88 3.38
N PRO A 117 -5.33 7.43 4.31
CA PRO A 117 -6.75 7.62 4.07
C PRO A 117 -7.00 8.66 2.99
N ILE A 118 -7.92 8.38 2.08
CA ILE A 118 -8.39 9.34 1.09
C ILE A 118 -9.91 9.34 1.01
N THR A 119 -10.49 10.52 0.80
CA THR A 119 -11.90 10.67 0.53
C THR A 119 -12.16 10.48 -0.97
N ARG A 120 -12.95 9.47 -1.32
CA ARG A 120 -13.31 9.20 -2.71
C ARG A 120 -14.09 10.37 -3.30
N GLY A 121 -13.71 10.83 -4.49
CA GLY A 121 -14.32 11.99 -5.13
C GLY A 121 -13.86 13.34 -4.57
N GLY A 122 -13.02 13.38 -3.53
CA GLY A 122 -12.48 14.59 -2.92
C GLY A 122 -11.40 15.31 -3.74
N GLY A 123 -11.02 14.74 -4.89
CA GLY A 123 -9.96 15.29 -5.73
C GLY A 123 -8.57 15.18 -5.10
N ILE A 124 -7.63 15.92 -5.68
CA ILE A 124 -6.22 15.89 -5.24
C ILE A 124 -5.94 16.88 -4.10
N TYR A 125 -6.82 17.83 -3.85
CA TYR A 125 -6.66 18.88 -2.84
C TYR A 125 -7.31 18.48 -1.50
N GLN A 126 -6.91 17.32 -0.97
CA GLN A 126 -7.34 16.85 0.33
C GLN A 126 -6.13 16.70 1.28
N GLU A 127 -6.36 16.89 2.58
CA GLU A 127 -5.30 16.96 3.59
C GLU A 127 -4.34 15.78 3.54
N HIS A 128 -4.85 14.57 3.42
CA HIS A 128 -4.04 13.37 3.42
C HIS A 128 -3.18 13.15 2.16
N MET A 129 -3.42 13.90 1.08
CA MET A 129 -2.53 13.90 -0.08
C MET A 129 -1.17 14.54 0.25
N ASN A 130 -1.12 15.45 1.23
CA ASN A 130 0.15 16.00 1.71
C ASN A 130 1.03 14.91 2.34
N GLU A 131 0.43 13.97 3.08
CA GLU A 131 1.18 12.82 3.61
C GLU A 131 1.78 11.98 2.46
N ALA A 132 1.03 11.72 1.40
CA ALA A 132 1.55 10.99 0.24
C ALA A 132 2.73 11.72 -0.40
N LEU A 133 2.66 13.06 -0.51
CA LEU A 133 3.76 13.89 -1.02
C LEU A 133 4.98 13.85 -0.10
N GLU A 134 4.80 13.88 1.22
CA GLU A 134 5.89 13.73 2.19
C GLU A 134 6.62 12.39 1.99
N ARG A 135 5.86 11.28 1.86
CA ARG A 135 6.46 9.97 1.60
C ARG A 135 7.26 9.93 0.29
N LEU A 136 6.75 10.57 -0.75
CA LEU A 136 7.49 10.69 -2.01
C LEU A 136 8.75 11.55 -1.85
N ASN A 137 8.70 12.66 -1.14
CA ASN A 137 9.86 13.50 -0.87
C ASN A 137 10.94 12.76 -0.06
N ASP A 138 10.53 11.83 0.80
CA ASP A 138 11.43 10.94 1.54
C ASP A 138 12.00 9.81 0.65
N GLY A 139 11.59 9.73 -0.61
CA GLY A 139 12.04 8.69 -1.55
C GLY A 139 11.33 7.36 -1.36
N GLU A 140 10.19 7.35 -0.66
CA GLU A 140 9.41 6.13 -0.46
C GLU A 140 8.60 5.77 -1.73
N TRP A 141 7.94 4.64 -1.69
CA TRP A 141 7.08 4.13 -2.75
C TRP A 141 5.61 4.33 -2.39
N VAL A 142 4.87 5.01 -3.27
CA VAL A 142 3.42 5.20 -3.17
C VAL A 142 2.72 4.48 -4.32
N SER A 143 1.73 3.65 -3.99
CA SER A 143 0.88 2.94 -4.95
C SER A 143 -0.52 3.56 -4.98
N ILE A 144 -1.01 3.78 -6.19
CA ILE A 144 -2.32 4.39 -6.44
C ILE A 144 -3.15 3.42 -7.27
N CYS A 145 -4.30 3.02 -6.74
CA CYS A 145 -5.28 2.22 -7.46
C CYS A 145 -6.39 3.13 -7.99
N ILE A 146 -6.62 3.15 -9.30
CA ILE A 146 -7.60 4.01 -9.96
C ILE A 146 -8.80 3.18 -10.38
N LEU A 147 -9.99 3.57 -9.91
CA LEU A 147 -11.26 3.06 -10.41
C LEU A 147 -11.58 3.77 -11.72
N PHE A 148 -11.55 3.05 -12.81
CA PHE A 148 -12.14 3.52 -14.06
C PHE A 148 -13.65 3.32 -13.99
N GLN A 149 -14.40 4.37 -13.71
CA GLN A 149 -15.83 4.37 -13.88
C GLN A 149 -16.11 4.42 -15.39
N LYS A 150 -16.64 3.32 -15.93
CA LYS A 150 -17.14 3.33 -17.31
C LYS A 150 -18.36 4.25 -17.30
N GLU A 151 -18.25 5.41 -17.92
CA GLU A 151 -19.43 6.23 -18.19
C GLU A 151 -20.44 5.37 -18.99
N ARG A 152 -21.66 5.28 -18.45
CA ARG A 152 -22.79 4.60 -19.14
C ARG A 152 -23.43 5.56 -20.10
#